data_0255652f63cc262e6604fd07706c12d2
#
_entry.id   0255652f63cc262e6604fd07706c12d2
#
_cell.length_a   1.000
_cell.length_b   1.000
_cell.length_c   1.000
_cell.angle_alpha   90.00
_cell.angle_beta   90.00
_cell.angle_gamma   90.00
#
_symmetry.space_group_name_H-M   'P 1'
#
loop_
_entity.id
_entity.type
_entity.pdbx_description
1 polymer ?
#
loop_
_entity_poly.entity_id
_entity_poly.type
_entity_poly.pdbx_seq_one_letter_code
_entity_poly.pdbx_strand_id
1 'polypeptide(L)' 'MKIYVRERQKVGEGVESPKYRIVAVTGGQLQIEATHFRKFEVEQIAKDVGAEVVFMKPVADEHKKKH' A
#
# COMPACT_ATOMS: atom_id res chain seq x y z
N MET A 1 -1.55 15.76 1.50
CA MET A 1 -0.69 14.60 1.74
C MET A 1 -1.29 13.37 1.11
N LYS A 2 -0.49 12.61 0.46
CA LYS A 2 -0.93 11.37 -0.15
C LYS A 2 -0.09 10.22 0.34
N ILE A 3 -0.74 9.09 0.56
CA ILE A 3 -0.06 7.89 0.99
C ILE A 3 -0.24 6.87 -0.10
N TYR A 4 0.87 6.44 -0.68
CA TYR A 4 0.82 5.48 -1.79
C TYR A 4 1.07 4.09 -1.25
N VAL A 5 0.17 3.19 -1.53
CA VAL A 5 0.30 1.83 -1.05
C VAL A 5 0.22 0.86 -2.21
N ARG A 6 0.83 -0.28 -2.03
CA ARG A 6 0.81 -1.32 -3.03
C ARG A 6 0.37 -2.60 -2.36
N GLU A 7 -0.52 -3.30 -3.01
CA GLU A 7 -0.97 -4.56 -2.46
C GLU A 7 0.14 -5.57 -2.56
N ARG A 8 0.39 -6.27 -1.47
CA ARG A 8 1.41 -7.26 -1.47
C ARG A 8 0.89 -8.50 -2.15
N GLN A 9 1.58 -8.93 -3.15
CA GLN A 9 1.21 -10.12 -3.85
C GLN A 9 1.64 -11.29 -3.03
N LYS A 10 0.70 -11.94 -2.40
CA LYS A 10 1.04 -13.03 -1.57
C LYS A 10 0.39 -14.25 -2.10
N VAL A 11 1.16 -15.23 -2.38
CA VAL A 11 0.65 -16.44 -2.91
C VAL A 11 0.74 -17.45 -1.84
N GLY A 12 -0.31 -17.99 -1.40
CA GLY A 12 -0.23 -18.95 -0.36
C GLY A 12 -1.60 -19.29 0.08
N GLU A 13 -1.76 -20.50 0.56
CA GLU A 13 -3.03 -20.86 1.01
C GLU A 13 -3.34 -20.21 2.28
N GLY A 14 -4.57 -19.95 2.54
CA GLY A 14 -4.96 -19.37 3.77
C GLY A 14 -4.89 -17.86 3.79
N VAL A 15 -4.46 -17.26 2.70
CA VAL A 15 -4.43 -15.83 2.66
C VAL A 15 -5.83 -15.33 2.45
N GLU A 16 -6.38 -14.64 3.42
CA GLU A 16 -7.73 -14.23 3.31
C GLU A 16 -7.92 -12.82 2.91
N SER A 17 -7.06 -11.96 3.28
CA SER A 17 -7.24 -10.57 2.90
C SER A 17 -5.90 -10.05 2.48
N PRO A 18 -5.89 -9.14 1.53
CA PRO A 18 -4.63 -8.60 1.04
C PRO A 18 -3.99 -7.73 2.08
N LYS A 19 -2.70 -7.65 2.03
CA LYS A 19 -1.97 -6.75 2.85
C LYS A 19 -1.34 -5.71 1.97
N TYR A 20 -1.17 -4.54 2.50
CA TYR A 20 -0.65 -3.43 1.75
C TYR A 20 0.62 -2.92 2.38
N ARG A 21 1.47 -2.37 1.55
CA ARG A 21 2.69 -1.78 2.02
C ARG A 21 2.70 -0.33 1.59
N ILE A 22 3.09 0.55 2.50
CA ILE A 22 3.20 1.95 2.16
C ILE A 22 4.52 2.14 1.47
N VAL A 23 4.47 2.57 0.22
CA VAL A 23 5.69 2.69 -0.55
C VAL A 23 6.12 4.12 -0.74
N ALA A 24 5.26 5.08 -0.52
CA ALA A 24 5.65 6.48 -0.65
C ALA A 24 4.64 7.36 0.07
N VAL A 25 5.12 8.51 0.50
CA VAL A 25 4.27 9.50 1.12
C VAL A 25 4.68 10.83 0.54
N THR A 26 3.72 11.62 0.10
CA THR A 26 4.01 12.94 -0.45
C THR A 26 3.23 13.98 0.30
N GLY A 27 3.79 15.16 0.38
CA GLY A 27 3.09 16.27 1.02
C GLY A 27 3.10 16.22 2.52
N GLY A 28 4.01 15.47 3.10
CA GLY A 28 4.07 15.36 4.54
C GLY A 28 4.99 14.25 4.92
N GLN A 29 4.98 13.91 6.18
CA GLN A 29 5.84 12.86 6.69
C GLN A 29 5.05 11.96 7.59
N LEU A 30 5.36 10.68 7.54
CA LEU A 30 4.79 9.70 8.42
C LEU A 30 5.91 8.82 8.93
N GLN A 31 5.85 8.54 10.20
CA GLN A 31 6.80 7.58 10.76
C GLN A 31 6.13 6.22 10.71
N ILE A 32 6.67 5.32 9.93
CA ILE A 32 6.06 4.05 9.67
C ILE A 32 6.88 2.98 10.32
N GLU A 33 6.28 2.21 11.19
CA GLU A 33 7.02 1.23 11.94
C GLU A 33 6.61 -0.19 11.64
N ALA A 34 5.62 -0.40 10.79
CA ALA A 34 5.24 -1.73 10.39
C ALA A 34 5.47 -1.87 8.90
N THR A 35 5.53 -3.09 8.42
CA THR A 35 5.78 -3.28 7.01
C THR A 35 4.53 -3.69 6.25
N HIS A 36 3.51 -4.16 6.95
CA HIS A 36 2.30 -4.60 6.29
C HIS A 36 1.12 -4.01 7.00
N PHE A 37 0.12 -3.64 6.22
CA PHE A 37 -1.07 -3.04 6.76
C PHE A 37 -2.26 -3.67 6.08
N ARG A 38 -3.36 -3.74 6.81
CA ARG A 38 -4.60 -4.12 6.18
C ARG A 38 -5.23 -2.88 5.59
N LYS A 39 -6.15 -3.08 4.67
CA LYS A 39 -6.73 -1.94 3.99
C LYS A 39 -7.33 -0.94 4.96
N PHE A 40 -8.07 -1.42 5.95
CA PHE A 40 -8.71 -0.48 6.85
C PHE A 40 -7.70 0.23 7.73
N GLU A 41 -6.56 -0.39 7.96
CA GLU A 41 -5.53 0.28 8.75
C GLU A 41 -4.94 1.45 7.98
N VAL A 42 -4.68 1.26 6.70
CA VAL A 42 -4.15 2.34 5.90
C VAL A 42 -5.17 3.47 5.80
N GLU A 43 -6.43 3.10 5.66
CA GLU A 43 -7.46 4.12 5.55
C GLU A 43 -7.61 4.88 6.86
N GLN A 44 -7.45 4.18 7.97
CA GLN A 44 -7.54 4.84 9.26
C GLN A 44 -6.40 5.84 9.44
N ILE A 45 -5.19 5.44 9.06
CA ILE A 45 -4.06 6.33 9.16
C ILE A 45 -4.29 7.56 8.30
N ALA A 46 -4.75 7.35 7.08
CA ALA A 46 -4.98 8.46 6.19
C ALA A 46 -6.01 9.41 6.75
N LYS A 47 -7.06 8.86 7.32
CA LYS A 47 -8.09 9.70 7.87
C LYS A 47 -7.56 10.53 9.02
N ASP A 48 -6.75 9.91 9.85
CA ASP A 48 -6.24 10.61 11.02
C ASP A 48 -5.29 11.75 10.67
N VAL A 49 -4.56 11.61 9.59
CA VAL A 49 -3.62 12.66 9.22
C VAL A 49 -4.15 13.54 8.10
N GLY A 50 -5.36 13.29 7.66
CA GLY A 50 -5.92 14.09 6.59
C GLY A 50 -5.29 13.81 5.24
N ALA A 51 -4.92 12.59 4.99
CA ALA A 51 -4.26 12.23 3.76
C ALA A 51 -5.21 11.47 2.85
N GLU A 52 -4.78 11.36 1.60
CA GLU A 52 -5.50 10.60 0.62
C GLU A 52 -4.71 9.34 0.33
N VAL A 53 -5.38 8.22 0.23
CA VAL A 53 -4.69 6.97 -0.06
C VAL A 53 -4.76 6.68 -1.54
N VAL A 54 -3.63 6.35 -2.12
CA VAL A 54 -3.55 5.99 -3.51
C VAL A 54 -3.16 4.52 -3.58
N PHE A 55 -4.04 3.70 -4.13
CA PHE A 55 -3.77 2.28 -4.24
C PHE A 55 -3.11 2.03 -5.58
N MET A 56 -1.84 1.74 -5.53
CA MET A 56 -1.09 1.51 -6.74
C MET A 56 -1.30 0.09 -7.21
N LYS A 57 -1.28 -0.10 -8.50
CA LYS A 57 -1.44 -1.42 -9.01
C LYS A 57 -0.18 -2.22 -8.76
N PRO A 58 -0.31 -3.50 -8.52
CA PRO A 58 0.88 -4.32 -8.35
C PRO A 58 1.68 -4.33 -9.63
N VAL A 59 2.95 -4.48 -9.47
CA VAL A 59 3.82 -4.58 -10.63
C VAL A 59 3.50 -5.89 -11.29
N ALA A 60 3.08 -5.84 -12.51
CA ALA A 60 2.67 -7.04 -13.16
C ALA A 60 3.73 -7.51 -14.11
N ASP A 61 3.52 -8.67 -14.61
CA ASP A 61 4.50 -9.22 -15.49
C ASP A 61 4.64 -8.48 -16.76
N GLU A 62 3.67 -7.73 -17.14
CA GLU A 62 3.80 -7.02 -18.35
C GLU A 62 4.93 -6.07 -18.31
N HIS A 63 5.39 -5.73 -17.15
CA HIS A 63 6.53 -4.87 -17.09
C HIS A 63 7.71 -5.53 -17.69
N LYS A 64 7.82 -6.78 -17.51
CA LYS A 64 8.93 -7.43 -18.03
C LYS A 64 8.87 -7.56 -19.48
N LYS A 65 7.76 -7.66 -20.04
CA LYS A 65 7.69 -7.80 -21.41
C LYS A 65 7.94 -6.58 -22.12
N LYS A 66 7.90 -5.56 -21.53
CA LYS A 66 8.09 -4.39 -22.20
C LYS A 66 9.37 -4.30 -22.66
N HIS A 67 9.86 -4.63 -22.65
CA HIS A 67 10.89 -4.42 -23.18
C HIS A 67 11.52 -4.56 -23.22
#